data_4c21471f2cbbbdba349241a735a258ab
#
_entry.id   4c21471f2cbbbdba349241a735a258ab
#
_cell.length_a   1.000
_cell.length_b   1.000
_cell.length_c   1.000
_cell.angle_alpha   90.00
_cell.angle_beta   90.00
_cell.angle_gamma   90.00
#
_symmetry.space_group_name_H-M   'P 1'
#
loop_
_entity.id
_entity.type
_entity.pdbx_description
1 polymer ?
#
loop_
_entity_poly.entity_id
_entity_poly.type
_entity_poly.pdbx_seq_one_letter_code
_entity_poly.pdbx_strand_id
1 'polypeptide(L)'
;MAQSESSPTPGSTSGTATAADDREDELAEPGRLISSRWRPRSLRTTPSRQDRGLFDQPRGLPWMLNVEMWERFSYYGMRAILLYFITDTVAGGGLGLSETSGQVVIALYGMAVYFLAIPGGIFADRIIGPWLSTLYGGVVIMAGHICLTIPSTVTSWTGIVLVAVGTGFIKPNLTTIVGGLYDDDDIRRDAGFQLFYMSINVGAFASPLLTGWLREHYGYHAGFSSAAVGMAFALGAFVYGRHKLSAFAFTVPNPIRPEELRRLLLGTLGVLVAVGAVVAALQAVTGNLVTTVATAGLLVPVGAAVAYFVVMFRSPKVTTPERTHLRAYIPLWIGAVLFFMITEQAAGKMATFADSNTDL
;
A
#
# COMPACT_ATOMS: atom_id res chain seq x y z
N MET A 1 60.85 -43.75 -38.67
CA MET A 1 60.48 -42.64 -39.57
C MET A 1 59.30 -41.97 -38.96
N ALA A 2 59.56 -40.82 -38.43
CA ALA A 2 58.53 -39.93 -37.81
C ALA A 2 58.00 -38.98 -38.84
N GLN A 3 56.70 -38.73 -38.83
CA GLN A 3 56.14 -37.51 -39.38
C GLN A 3 55.20 -36.89 -38.36
N SER A 4 55.53 -35.67 -37.99
CA SER A 4 54.79 -34.75 -37.14
C SER A 4 53.65 -34.14 -37.93
N GLU A 5 52.44 -34.20 -37.44
CA GLU A 5 51.34 -33.33 -37.89
C GLU A 5 50.99 -32.33 -36.84
N SER A 6 51.12 -31.08 -37.20
CA SER A 6 50.78 -29.88 -36.47
C SER A 6 49.24 -29.64 -36.46
N SER A 7 48.68 -29.50 -35.29
CA SER A 7 47.28 -29.04 -35.08
C SER A 7 47.16 -27.55 -35.30
N PRO A 8 46.10 -27.05 -35.98
CA PRO A 8 45.80 -25.62 -36.04
C PRO A 8 45.03 -25.17 -34.79
N THR A 9 45.46 -24.08 -34.26
CA THR A 9 44.83 -23.28 -33.18
C THR A 9 43.46 -22.76 -33.61
N PRO A 10 42.41 -22.87 -32.83
CA PRO A 10 41.15 -22.14 -33.11
C PRO A 10 41.30 -20.67 -32.74
N GLY A 11 41.01 -19.84 -33.70
CA GLY A 11 40.99 -18.37 -33.55
C GLY A 11 40.00 -17.88 -32.52
N SER A 12 40.44 -16.90 -31.78
CA SER A 12 39.67 -16.08 -30.87
C SER A 12 38.56 -15.29 -31.62
N THR A 13 37.32 -15.66 -31.37
CA THR A 13 36.18 -14.73 -31.59
C THR A 13 35.84 -14.12 -30.22
N SER A 14 36.63 -13.12 -29.86
CA SER A 14 36.30 -12.23 -28.75
C SER A 14 35.40 -11.10 -29.24
N GLY A 15 34.32 -10.85 -28.49
CA GLY A 15 33.84 -9.50 -28.29
C GLY A 15 32.71 -9.07 -29.18
N THR A 16 31.51 -9.12 -28.63
CA THR A 16 30.50 -8.03 -28.78
C THR A 16 29.33 -8.20 -27.80
N ALA A 17 29.37 -9.15 -26.86
CA ALA A 17 28.27 -9.38 -25.88
C ALA A 17 28.47 -8.69 -24.52
N THR A 18 29.64 -8.14 -24.22
CA THR A 18 29.98 -7.66 -22.87
C THR A 18 29.73 -6.16 -22.63
N ALA A 19 29.56 -5.34 -23.64
CA ALA A 19 29.47 -3.88 -23.47
C ALA A 19 28.07 -3.34 -23.15
N ALA A 20 27.04 -4.16 -23.29
CA ALA A 20 25.67 -3.80 -22.93
C ALA A 20 25.33 -4.26 -21.50
N ASP A 21 25.83 -5.42 -21.09
CA ASP A 21 25.63 -6.02 -19.77
C ASP A 21 26.41 -5.26 -18.68
N ASP A 22 27.63 -4.81 -19.00
CA ASP A 22 28.45 -4.00 -18.08
C ASP A 22 27.90 -2.58 -17.84
N ARG A 23 26.99 -2.06 -18.68
CA ARG A 23 26.37 -0.75 -18.49
C ARG A 23 25.13 -0.78 -17.62
N GLU A 24 24.47 -1.92 -17.46
CA GLU A 24 23.32 -2.04 -16.56
C GLU A 24 23.79 -2.25 -15.12
N ASP A 25 24.88 -2.95 -14.89
CA ASP A 25 25.48 -3.11 -13.55
C ASP A 25 26.15 -1.83 -13.01
N GLU A 26 26.61 -0.92 -13.90
CA GLU A 26 27.25 0.34 -13.52
C GLU A 26 26.24 1.43 -13.11
N LEU A 27 24.92 1.23 -13.32
CA LEU A 27 23.86 2.20 -13.03
C LEU A 27 23.08 1.94 -11.74
N ALA A 28 23.24 0.80 -11.11
CA ALA A 28 22.64 0.49 -9.83
C ALA A 28 23.58 0.88 -8.70
N GLU A 29 23.47 2.11 -8.18
CA GLU A 29 24.11 2.43 -6.91
C GLU A 29 23.63 1.44 -5.84
N PRO A 30 24.55 0.82 -5.06
CA PRO A 30 24.15 -0.12 -4.00
C PRO A 30 23.20 0.59 -3.03
N GLY A 31 22.09 -0.04 -2.70
CA GLY A 31 21.08 0.51 -1.82
C GLY A 31 21.68 1.04 -0.51
N ARG A 32 21.21 2.22 -0.07
CA ARG A 32 21.70 2.88 1.15
C ARG A 32 21.02 2.33 2.38
N LEU A 33 21.79 1.86 3.36
CA LEU A 33 21.25 1.48 4.68
C LEU A 33 20.71 2.71 5.42
N ILE A 34 19.58 2.53 6.10
CA ILE A 34 19.02 3.55 7.00
C ILE A 34 19.94 3.81 8.20
N SER A 35 19.70 4.91 8.94
CA SER A 35 20.48 5.29 10.11
C SER A 35 20.65 4.13 11.11
N SER A 36 21.84 3.99 11.67
CA SER A 36 22.19 2.99 12.71
C SER A 36 21.30 3.04 13.95
N ARG A 37 20.66 4.18 14.21
CA ARG A 37 19.69 4.36 15.33
C ARG A 37 18.48 3.42 15.18
N TRP A 38 18.04 3.16 13.95
CA TRP A 38 16.81 2.42 13.69
C TRP A 38 17.04 0.96 13.28
N ARG A 39 18.20 0.63 12.73
CA ARG A 39 18.54 -0.74 12.36
C ARG A 39 19.13 -1.53 13.52
N PRO A 40 19.01 -2.86 13.54
CA PRO A 40 19.74 -3.71 14.48
C PRO A 40 21.24 -3.51 14.36
N ARG A 41 21.99 -3.70 15.48
CA ARG A 41 23.46 -3.63 15.46
C ARG A 41 24.09 -4.67 14.53
N SER A 42 23.50 -5.88 14.49
CA SER A 42 23.85 -6.93 13.54
C SER A 42 22.67 -7.16 12.59
N LEU A 43 22.88 -6.96 11.30
CA LEU A 43 21.90 -7.32 10.29
C LEU A 43 21.95 -8.82 10.02
N ARG A 44 20.79 -9.44 9.78
CA ARG A 44 20.72 -10.83 9.41
C ARG A 44 21.27 -11.03 8.00
N THR A 45 22.36 -11.78 7.90
CA THR A 45 23.00 -12.18 6.64
C THR A 45 22.84 -13.67 6.35
N THR A 46 22.21 -14.42 7.26
CA THR A 46 21.96 -15.85 7.09
C THR A 46 20.98 -16.07 5.94
N PRO A 47 21.26 -16.98 5.00
CA PRO A 47 20.33 -17.36 3.94
C PRO A 47 18.96 -17.74 4.50
N SER A 48 17.88 -17.40 3.78
CA SER A 48 16.52 -17.64 4.26
C SER A 48 16.24 -19.12 4.53
N ARG A 49 16.80 -20.02 3.74
CA ARG A 49 16.67 -21.47 3.90
C ARG A 49 17.19 -22.01 5.24
N GLN A 50 18.12 -21.31 5.89
CA GLN A 50 18.66 -21.67 7.21
C GLN A 50 17.90 -21.00 8.35
N ASP A 51 17.09 -19.98 8.06
CA ASP A 51 16.26 -19.31 9.06
C ASP A 51 14.92 -20.03 9.19
N ARG A 52 14.76 -20.77 10.28
CA ARG A 52 13.58 -21.58 10.57
C ARG A 52 12.92 -21.12 11.85
N GLY A 53 11.69 -20.67 11.73
CA GLY A 53 10.82 -20.23 12.82
C GLY A 53 9.51 -21.00 12.85
N LEU A 54 8.41 -20.29 13.16
CA LEU A 54 7.07 -20.86 13.22
C LEU A 54 6.65 -21.41 11.84
N PHE A 55 6.13 -22.63 11.80
CA PHE A 55 5.74 -23.35 10.56
C PHE A 55 6.89 -23.47 9.54
N ASP A 56 8.10 -23.62 10.02
CA ASP A 56 9.33 -23.68 9.20
C ASP A 56 9.60 -22.41 8.36
N GLN A 57 8.90 -21.32 8.64
CA GLN A 57 9.04 -20.04 7.96
C GLN A 57 10.18 -19.18 8.58
N PRO A 58 10.69 -18.16 7.88
CA PRO A 58 11.67 -17.25 8.46
C PRO A 58 11.13 -16.59 9.75
N ARG A 59 12.03 -16.45 10.75
CA ARG A 59 11.68 -15.91 12.09
C ARG A 59 11.11 -14.49 12.07
N GLY A 60 11.31 -13.75 10.98
CA GLY A 60 10.73 -12.43 10.75
C GLY A 60 9.25 -12.47 10.39
N LEU A 61 8.77 -13.56 9.77
CA LEU A 61 7.41 -13.64 9.24
C LEU A 61 6.31 -13.43 10.30
N PRO A 62 6.31 -14.09 11.47
CA PRO A 62 5.24 -13.90 12.46
C PRO A 62 5.06 -12.46 12.91
N TRP A 63 6.13 -11.67 12.94
CA TRP A 63 6.06 -10.25 13.27
C TRP A 63 5.35 -9.45 12.18
N MET A 64 5.59 -9.80 10.92
CA MET A 64 4.92 -9.18 9.78
C MET A 64 3.45 -9.57 9.70
N LEU A 65 3.11 -10.84 9.96
CA LEU A 65 1.73 -11.32 10.08
C LEU A 65 0.96 -10.55 11.15
N ASN A 66 1.57 -10.32 12.30
CA ASN A 66 0.97 -9.56 13.38
C ASN A 66 0.68 -8.11 12.96
N VAL A 67 1.65 -7.43 12.33
CA VAL A 67 1.46 -6.04 11.87
C VAL A 67 0.35 -5.96 10.83
N GLU A 68 0.34 -6.87 9.83
CA GLU A 68 -0.69 -6.89 8.81
C GLU A 68 -2.06 -7.15 9.42
N MET A 69 -2.17 -8.13 10.30
CA MET A 69 -3.45 -8.47 10.96
C MET A 69 -4.05 -7.26 11.68
N TRP A 70 -3.26 -6.53 12.49
CA TRP A 70 -3.76 -5.37 13.22
C TRP A 70 -3.99 -4.15 12.32
N GLU A 71 -3.21 -3.97 11.28
CA GLU A 71 -3.44 -2.93 10.29
C GLU A 71 -4.74 -3.21 9.51
N ARG A 72 -4.98 -4.46 9.09
CA ARG A 72 -6.25 -4.85 8.48
C ARG A 72 -7.42 -4.74 9.46
N PHE A 73 -7.23 -5.12 10.71
CA PHE A 73 -8.20 -4.89 11.76
C PHE A 73 -8.58 -3.41 11.87
N SER A 74 -7.59 -2.53 11.89
CA SER A 74 -7.77 -1.08 11.88
C SER A 74 -8.58 -0.61 10.68
N TYR A 75 -8.18 -1.03 9.47
CA TYR A 75 -8.79 -0.60 8.22
C TYR A 75 -10.26 -1.06 8.09
N TYR A 76 -10.50 -2.36 8.26
CA TYR A 76 -11.85 -2.92 8.08
C TYR A 76 -12.77 -2.58 9.26
N GLY A 77 -12.25 -2.52 10.48
CA GLY A 77 -13.01 -2.12 11.65
C GLY A 77 -13.49 -0.68 11.57
N MET A 78 -12.59 0.25 11.20
CA MET A 78 -12.99 1.62 10.95
C MET A 78 -14.04 1.69 9.84
N ARG A 79 -13.82 1.01 8.74
CA ARG A 79 -14.67 1.07 7.56
C ARG A 79 -16.07 0.52 7.83
N ALA A 80 -16.21 -0.48 8.70
CA ALA A 80 -17.49 -1.07 9.08
C ALA A 80 -18.42 -0.10 9.79
N ILE A 81 -17.88 0.84 10.57
CA ILE A 81 -18.68 1.80 11.35
C ILE A 81 -18.61 3.23 10.80
N LEU A 82 -17.70 3.52 9.85
CA LEU A 82 -17.42 4.87 9.37
C LEU A 82 -18.61 5.51 8.65
N LEU A 83 -19.33 4.76 7.81
CA LEU A 83 -20.48 5.29 7.10
C LEU A 83 -21.57 5.73 8.09
N TYR A 84 -21.90 4.86 9.04
CA TYR A 84 -22.87 5.17 10.10
C TYR A 84 -22.44 6.37 10.94
N PHE A 85 -21.15 6.44 11.31
CA PHE A 85 -20.58 7.58 12.03
C PHE A 85 -20.76 8.91 11.26
N ILE A 86 -20.55 8.90 9.95
CA ILE A 86 -20.65 10.10 9.11
C ILE A 86 -22.12 10.54 8.97
N THR A 87 -23.05 9.60 8.88
CA THR A 87 -24.46 9.89 8.56
C THR A 87 -25.36 10.01 9.79
N ASP A 88 -24.98 9.44 10.92
CA ASP A 88 -25.74 9.54 12.17
C ASP A 88 -25.78 10.99 12.69
N THR A 89 -26.80 11.27 13.44
CA THR A 89 -27.01 12.61 14.02
C THR A 89 -25.89 13.01 14.98
N VAL A 90 -25.64 14.30 15.11
CA VAL A 90 -24.66 14.81 16.07
C VAL A 90 -25.04 14.42 17.51
N ALA A 91 -26.35 14.36 17.80
CA ALA A 91 -26.85 13.90 19.10
C ALA A 91 -26.56 12.40 19.34
N GLY A 92 -26.54 11.59 18.30
CA GLY A 92 -26.15 10.17 18.33
C GLY A 92 -24.63 9.95 18.32
N GLY A 93 -23.83 11.02 18.35
CA GLY A 93 -22.36 10.96 18.31
C GLY A 93 -21.77 10.87 16.91
N GLY A 94 -22.57 11.06 15.86
CA GLY A 94 -22.16 11.10 14.46
C GLY A 94 -21.80 12.50 13.96
N LEU A 95 -21.54 12.62 12.64
CA LEU A 95 -21.20 13.89 11.98
C LEU A 95 -22.41 14.60 11.35
N GLY A 96 -23.57 13.97 11.25
CA GLY A 96 -24.81 14.55 10.77
C GLY A 96 -24.86 14.83 9.25
N LEU A 97 -24.03 14.17 8.44
CA LEU A 97 -24.05 14.37 7.00
C LEU A 97 -25.18 13.56 6.34
N SER A 98 -25.63 14.03 5.17
CA SER A 98 -26.56 13.25 4.35
C SER A 98 -25.95 11.91 3.90
N GLU A 99 -26.79 10.90 3.67
CA GLU A 99 -26.35 9.59 3.17
C GLU A 99 -25.51 9.70 1.89
N THR A 100 -25.94 10.56 0.94
CA THR A 100 -25.19 10.78 -0.30
C THR A 100 -23.79 11.33 -0.02
N SER A 101 -23.66 12.30 0.88
CA SER A 101 -22.35 12.85 1.27
C SER A 101 -21.49 11.80 1.99
N GLY A 102 -22.10 11.00 2.87
CA GLY A 102 -21.41 9.91 3.57
C GLY A 102 -20.83 8.88 2.61
N GLN A 103 -21.61 8.46 1.61
CA GLN A 103 -21.15 7.53 0.58
C GLN A 103 -20.00 8.10 -0.27
N VAL A 104 -20.04 9.40 -0.62
CA VAL A 104 -18.93 10.07 -1.31
C VAL A 104 -17.66 10.08 -0.45
N VAL A 105 -17.79 10.36 0.84
CA VAL A 105 -16.62 10.32 1.76
C VAL A 105 -16.02 8.92 1.86
N ILE A 106 -16.85 7.87 1.97
CA ILE A 106 -16.36 6.47 1.99
C ILE A 106 -15.62 6.13 0.69
N ALA A 107 -16.18 6.51 -0.46
CA ALA A 107 -15.53 6.28 -1.75
C ALA A 107 -14.20 7.02 -1.85
N LEU A 108 -14.15 8.29 -1.42
CA LEU A 108 -12.92 9.08 -1.40
C LEU A 108 -11.87 8.52 -0.45
N TYR A 109 -12.28 8.05 0.73
CA TYR A 109 -11.39 7.40 1.67
C TYR A 109 -10.75 6.14 1.06
N GLY A 110 -11.58 5.26 0.48
CA GLY A 110 -11.09 4.07 -0.21
C GLY A 110 -10.13 4.41 -1.36
N MET A 111 -10.49 5.37 -2.20
CA MET A 111 -9.64 5.87 -3.28
C MET A 111 -8.32 6.43 -2.74
N ALA A 112 -8.37 7.28 -1.72
CA ALA A 112 -7.19 7.91 -1.13
C ALA A 112 -6.17 6.90 -0.62
N VAL A 113 -6.61 5.81 0.03
CA VAL A 113 -5.74 4.73 0.51
C VAL A 113 -4.91 4.11 -0.63
N TYR A 114 -5.52 3.87 -1.79
CA TYR A 114 -4.81 3.30 -2.95
C TYR A 114 -3.91 4.33 -3.64
N PHE A 115 -4.37 5.57 -3.79
CA PHE A 115 -3.55 6.63 -4.39
C PHE A 115 -2.32 6.98 -3.54
N LEU A 116 -2.49 7.05 -2.22
CA LEU A 116 -1.41 7.35 -1.29
C LEU A 116 -0.39 6.20 -1.17
N ALA A 117 -0.74 4.98 -1.60
CA ALA A 117 0.21 3.88 -1.68
C ALA A 117 1.33 4.16 -2.72
N ILE A 118 1.04 4.92 -3.78
CA ILE A 118 2.06 5.30 -4.78
C ILE A 118 3.16 6.17 -4.17
N PRO A 119 2.84 7.37 -3.61
CA PRO A 119 3.88 8.15 -2.94
C PRO A 119 4.47 7.44 -1.72
N GLY A 120 3.69 6.61 -0.99
CA GLY A 120 4.19 5.81 0.12
C GLY A 120 5.28 4.81 -0.30
N GLY A 121 5.10 4.12 -1.44
CA GLY A 121 6.11 3.26 -2.04
C GLY A 121 7.33 4.03 -2.52
N ILE A 122 7.14 5.13 -3.26
CA ILE A 122 8.24 5.99 -3.71
C ILE A 122 9.05 6.51 -2.51
N PHE A 123 8.38 6.90 -1.43
CA PHE A 123 9.04 7.41 -0.24
C PHE A 123 9.92 6.34 0.43
N ALA A 124 9.44 5.11 0.48
CA ALA A 124 10.20 3.97 0.98
C ALA A 124 11.37 3.62 0.08
N ASP A 125 11.15 3.49 -1.22
CA ASP A 125 12.17 3.04 -2.16
C ASP A 125 13.28 4.06 -2.39
N ARG A 126 12.96 5.35 -2.24
CA ARG A 126 13.85 6.45 -2.62
C ARG A 126 14.41 7.25 -1.43
N ILE A 127 13.77 7.24 -0.26
CA ILE A 127 14.11 8.20 0.82
C ILE A 127 14.43 7.50 2.13
N ILE A 128 13.51 6.73 2.73
CA ILE A 128 13.63 6.25 4.11
C ILE A 128 13.74 4.73 4.27
N GLY A 129 13.50 3.96 3.24
CA GLY A 129 13.47 2.50 3.29
C GLY A 129 12.13 1.92 3.78
N PRO A 130 11.87 0.63 3.46
CA PRO A 130 10.58 -0.01 3.74
C PRO A 130 10.24 -0.08 5.23
N TRP A 131 11.21 -0.35 6.08
CA TRP A 131 11.00 -0.49 7.52
C TRP A 131 10.54 0.83 8.17
N LEU A 132 11.22 1.94 7.88
CA LEU A 132 10.83 3.26 8.43
C LEU A 132 9.51 3.73 7.84
N SER A 133 9.25 3.48 6.56
CA SER A 133 7.98 3.83 5.94
C SER A 133 6.81 3.09 6.61
N THR A 134 6.98 1.81 6.89
CA THR A 134 5.98 1.00 7.63
C THR A 134 5.81 1.52 9.06
N LEU A 135 6.90 1.83 9.76
CA LEU A 135 6.84 2.34 11.14
C LEU A 135 6.11 3.68 11.21
N TYR A 136 6.49 4.64 10.38
CA TYR A 136 5.86 5.97 10.38
C TYR A 136 4.41 5.89 9.90
N GLY A 137 4.12 5.08 8.88
CA GLY A 137 2.75 4.82 8.44
C GLY A 137 1.89 4.28 9.57
N GLY A 138 2.39 3.32 10.35
CA GLY A 138 1.68 2.77 11.52
C GLY A 138 1.47 3.78 12.63
N VAL A 139 2.46 4.63 12.92
CA VAL A 139 2.33 5.72 13.89
C VAL A 139 1.25 6.72 13.45
N VAL A 140 1.21 7.05 12.16
CA VAL A 140 0.21 7.96 11.60
C VAL A 140 -1.20 7.35 11.66
N ILE A 141 -1.37 6.04 11.36
CA ILE A 141 -2.64 5.34 11.54
C ILE A 141 -3.08 5.38 13.01
N MET A 142 -2.18 5.04 13.92
CA MET A 142 -2.48 5.06 15.36
C MET A 142 -2.91 6.45 15.81
N ALA A 143 -2.18 7.50 15.41
CA ALA A 143 -2.56 8.89 15.70
C ALA A 143 -3.94 9.24 15.12
N GLY A 144 -4.24 8.77 13.90
CA GLY A 144 -5.54 8.94 13.27
C GLY A 144 -6.68 8.30 14.08
N HIS A 145 -6.49 7.07 14.56
CA HIS A 145 -7.47 6.42 15.43
C HIS A 145 -7.60 7.12 16.79
N ILE A 146 -6.50 7.59 17.37
CA ILE A 146 -6.57 8.42 18.59
C ILE A 146 -7.39 9.69 18.34
N CYS A 147 -7.20 10.37 17.23
CA CYS A 147 -8.04 11.52 16.86
C CYS A 147 -9.52 11.13 16.76
N LEU A 148 -9.85 9.97 16.20
CA LEU A 148 -11.22 9.47 16.10
C LEU A 148 -11.84 9.08 17.46
N THR A 149 -11.05 8.87 18.52
CA THR A 149 -11.56 8.64 19.87
C THR A 149 -12.07 9.91 20.53
N ILE A 150 -11.69 11.07 20.02
CA ILE A 150 -12.05 12.36 20.61
C ILE A 150 -13.35 12.85 19.95
N PRO A 151 -14.42 13.12 20.71
CA PRO A 151 -15.73 13.53 20.17
C PRO A 151 -15.70 15.00 19.68
N SER A 152 -15.10 15.23 18.53
CA SER A 152 -15.00 16.55 17.88
C SER A 152 -14.98 16.38 16.37
N THR A 153 -15.73 17.20 15.65
CA THR A 153 -15.75 17.19 14.18
C THR A 153 -14.36 17.38 13.55
N VAL A 154 -13.55 18.27 14.12
CA VAL A 154 -12.19 18.54 13.62
C VAL A 154 -11.28 17.34 13.78
N THR A 155 -11.28 16.72 14.97
CA THR A 155 -10.46 15.53 15.22
C THR A 155 -10.94 14.33 14.42
N SER A 156 -12.23 14.21 14.18
CA SER A 156 -12.81 13.15 13.34
C SER A 156 -12.30 13.22 11.90
N TRP A 157 -12.40 14.39 11.26
CA TRP A 157 -11.87 14.58 9.91
C TRP A 157 -10.35 14.40 9.83
N THR A 158 -9.64 14.94 10.81
CA THR A 158 -8.18 14.75 10.92
C THR A 158 -7.84 13.27 11.04
N GLY A 159 -8.59 12.53 11.86
CA GLY A 159 -8.40 11.10 12.04
C GLY A 159 -8.60 10.30 10.75
N ILE A 160 -9.69 10.55 10.01
CA ILE A 160 -9.97 9.91 8.72
C ILE A 160 -8.82 10.14 7.73
N VAL A 161 -8.33 11.37 7.62
CA VAL A 161 -7.21 11.71 6.72
C VAL A 161 -5.93 11.03 7.17
N LEU A 162 -5.60 11.05 8.46
CA LEU A 162 -4.39 10.42 8.97
C LEU A 162 -4.39 8.90 8.76
N VAL A 163 -5.52 8.24 8.98
CA VAL A 163 -5.63 6.79 8.72
C VAL A 163 -5.40 6.49 7.23
N ALA A 164 -6.00 7.26 6.32
CA ALA A 164 -5.79 7.09 4.88
C ALA A 164 -4.31 7.28 4.48
N VAL A 165 -3.67 8.33 4.99
CA VAL A 165 -2.25 8.61 4.73
C VAL A 165 -1.36 7.49 5.26
N GLY A 166 -1.54 7.10 6.51
CA GLY A 166 -0.72 6.06 7.14
C GLY A 166 -0.86 4.70 6.45
N THR A 167 -2.09 4.32 6.05
CA THR A 167 -2.36 3.09 5.30
C THR A 167 -1.65 3.11 3.94
N GLY A 168 -1.64 4.25 3.25
CA GLY A 168 -0.88 4.42 2.01
C GLY A 168 0.62 4.16 2.19
N PHE A 169 1.20 4.54 3.32
CA PHE A 169 2.61 4.28 3.62
C PHE A 169 2.90 2.83 4.02
N ILE A 170 1.99 2.14 4.71
CA ILE A 170 2.20 0.75 5.14
C ILE A 170 2.01 -0.22 3.97
N LYS A 171 0.91 -0.09 3.24
CA LYS A 171 0.40 -1.10 2.31
C LYS A 171 1.43 -1.64 1.30
N PRO A 172 2.18 -0.82 0.54
CA PRO A 172 3.18 -1.34 -0.39
C PRO A 172 4.38 -1.93 0.33
N ASN A 173 4.76 -1.37 1.47
CA ASN A 173 6.03 -1.65 2.11
C ASN A 173 6.03 -2.94 2.93
N LEU A 174 4.90 -3.28 3.57
CA LEU A 174 4.80 -4.49 4.38
C LEU A 174 4.95 -5.75 3.52
N THR A 175 4.27 -5.78 2.37
CA THR A 175 4.40 -6.85 1.37
C THR A 175 5.84 -6.98 0.86
N THR A 176 6.50 -5.85 0.62
CA THR A 176 7.90 -5.78 0.19
C THR A 176 8.85 -6.36 1.27
N ILE A 177 8.64 -6.02 2.56
CA ILE A 177 9.42 -6.57 3.66
C ILE A 177 9.22 -8.08 3.77
N VAL A 178 7.98 -8.57 3.62
CA VAL A 178 7.68 -10.02 3.64
C VAL A 178 8.41 -10.73 2.49
N GLY A 179 8.36 -10.19 1.27
CA GLY A 179 9.10 -10.72 0.13
C GLY A 179 10.61 -10.80 0.40
N GLY A 180 11.19 -9.76 1.01
CA GLY A 180 12.60 -9.70 1.37
C GLY A 180 13.04 -10.58 2.54
N LEU A 181 12.14 -11.37 3.14
CA LEU A 181 12.50 -12.41 4.11
C LEU A 181 13.02 -13.67 3.44
N TYR A 182 12.73 -13.86 2.15
CA TYR A 182 13.04 -15.06 1.37
C TYR A 182 14.07 -14.74 0.29
N ASP A 183 15.00 -15.66 0.07
CA ASP A 183 15.87 -15.66 -1.09
C ASP A 183 15.05 -16.04 -2.34
N ASP A 184 15.51 -15.67 -3.53
CA ASP A 184 14.74 -15.82 -4.78
C ASP A 184 14.37 -17.29 -5.10
N ASP A 185 15.18 -18.22 -4.64
CA ASP A 185 15.01 -19.66 -4.86
C ASP A 185 14.39 -20.40 -3.65
N ASP A 186 13.88 -19.69 -2.64
CA ASP A 186 13.26 -20.28 -1.45
C ASP A 186 11.82 -20.72 -1.73
N ILE A 187 11.61 -22.01 -1.88
CA ILE A 187 10.30 -22.62 -2.18
C ILE A 187 9.21 -22.33 -1.14
N ARG A 188 9.59 -21.90 0.08
CA ARG A 188 8.64 -21.56 1.16
C ARG A 188 8.01 -20.19 0.98
N ARG A 189 8.50 -19.38 0.03
CA ARG A 189 8.01 -18.02 -0.22
C ARG A 189 6.51 -17.98 -0.47
N ASP A 190 5.99 -18.88 -1.31
CA ASP A 190 4.56 -18.93 -1.64
C ASP A 190 3.72 -19.27 -0.41
N ALA A 191 4.15 -20.26 0.40
CA ALA A 191 3.47 -20.59 1.64
C ALA A 191 3.49 -19.43 2.65
N GLY A 192 4.61 -18.68 2.71
CA GLY A 192 4.73 -17.48 3.53
C GLY A 192 3.75 -16.38 3.12
N PHE A 193 3.57 -16.14 1.82
CA PHE A 193 2.56 -15.20 1.31
C PHE A 193 1.13 -15.68 1.56
N GLN A 194 0.85 -16.99 1.55
CA GLN A 194 -0.46 -17.52 1.93
C GLN A 194 -0.76 -17.27 3.41
N LEU A 195 0.22 -17.46 4.30
CA LEU A 195 0.08 -17.12 5.72
C LEU A 195 -0.13 -15.61 5.91
N PHE A 196 0.58 -14.78 5.13
CA PHE A 196 0.39 -13.34 5.13
C PHE A 196 -1.04 -12.97 4.70
N TYR A 197 -1.54 -13.56 3.63
CA TYR A 197 -2.92 -13.36 3.19
C TYR A 197 -3.96 -13.86 4.22
N MET A 198 -3.67 -14.96 4.91
CA MET A 198 -4.51 -15.44 6.01
C MET A 198 -4.60 -14.42 7.15
N SER A 199 -3.49 -13.74 7.50
CA SER A 199 -3.50 -12.70 8.54
C SER A 199 -4.38 -11.50 8.16
N ILE A 200 -4.43 -11.13 6.86
CA ILE A 200 -5.38 -10.13 6.34
C ILE A 200 -6.82 -10.53 6.65
N ASN A 201 -7.17 -11.79 6.34
CA ASN A 201 -8.54 -12.27 6.52
C ASN A 201 -8.92 -12.39 8.00
N VAL A 202 -8.01 -12.79 8.88
CA VAL A 202 -8.25 -12.82 10.33
C VAL A 202 -8.55 -11.41 10.85
N GLY A 203 -7.75 -10.41 10.47
CA GLY A 203 -8.00 -9.02 10.84
C GLY A 203 -9.32 -8.49 10.29
N ALA A 204 -9.60 -8.76 9.00
CA ALA A 204 -10.82 -8.33 8.34
C ALA A 204 -12.10 -8.96 8.92
N PHE A 205 -12.04 -10.21 9.38
CA PHE A 205 -13.16 -10.91 9.98
C PHE A 205 -13.41 -10.45 11.43
N ALA A 206 -12.36 -10.35 12.23
CA ALA A 206 -12.49 -10.02 13.65
C ALA A 206 -12.89 -8.54 13.88
N SER A 207 -12.45 -7.65 13.01
CA SER A 207 -12.61 -6.22 13.24
C SER A 207 -14.05 -5.72 13.21
N PRO A 208 -14.92 -6.04 12.22
CA PRO A 208 -16.30 -5.57 12.21
C PRO A 208 -17.09 -6.08 13.41
N LEU A 209 -16.80 -7.30 13.86
CA LEU A 209 -17.47 -7.90 15.03
C LEU A 209 -17.17 -7.10 16.30
N LEU A 210 -15.89 -6.83 16.55
CA LEU A 210 -15.51 -6.09 17.76
C LEU A 210 -15.88 -4.60 17.67
N THR A 211 -15.61 -3.95 16.54
CA THR A 211 -15.91 -2.52 16.40
C THR A 211 -17.42 -2.27 16.34
N GLY A 212 -18.19 -3.16 15.73
CA GLY A 212 -19.65 -3.10 15.71
C GLY A 212 -20.24 -3.26 17.12
N TRP A 213 -19.79 -4.27 17.85
CA TRP A 213 -20.20 -4.48 19.23
C TRP A 213 -19.85 -3.31 20.15
N LEU A 214 -18.64 -2.73 20.00
CA LEU A 214 -18.23 -1.56 20.78
C LEU A 214 -19.06 -0.33 20.40
N ARG A 215 -19.35 -0.13 19.12
CA ARG A 215 -20.25 0.94 18.65
C ARG A 215 -21.62 0.85 19.32
N GLU A 216 -22.21 -0.33 19.33
CA GLU A 216 -23.57 -0.54 19.85
C GLU A 216 -23.66 -0.29 21.35
N HIS A 217 -22.67 -0.73 22.13
CA HIS A 217 -22.71 -0.64 23.60
C HIS A 217 -22.08 0.63 24.15
N TYR A 218 -21.09 1.22 23.46
CA TYR A 218 -20.26 2.33 23.98
C TYR A 218 -20.12 3.50 22.98
N GLY A 219 -20.74 3.42 21.80
CA GLY A 219 -20.71 4.45 20.78
C GLY A 219 -19.50 4.37 19.81
N TYR A 220 -19.51 5.22 18.79
CA TYR A 220 -18.53 5.20 17.69
C TYR A 220 -17.08 5.37 18.16
N HIS A 221 -16.84 6.26 19.08
CA HIS A 221 -15.49 6.58 19.59
C HIS A 221 -14.83 5.39 20.27
N ALA A 222 -15.63 4.55 20.97
CA ALA A 222 -15.16 3.30 21.54
C ALA A 222 -14.79 2.27 20.45
N GLY A 223 -15.58 2.18 19.37
CA GLY A 223 -15.23 1.36 18.21
C GLY A 223 -13.89 1.74 17.59
N PHE A 224 -13.66 3.04 17.36
CA PHE A 224 -12.39 3.55 16.84
C PHE A 224 -11.20 3.36 17.79
N SER A 225 -11.42 3.40 19.10
CA SER A 225 -10.36 3.19 20.09
C SER A 225 -9.75 1.79 20.03
N SER A 226 -10.55 0.77 19.70
CA SER A 226 -10.05 -0.60 19.57
C SER A 226 -8.98 -0.73 18.49
N ALA A 227 -9.12 0.02 17.40
CA ALA A 227 -8.13 0.06 16.33
C ALA A 227 -6.84 0.79 16.76
N ALA A 228 -6.95 1.86 17.58
CA ALA A 228 -5.77 2.53 18.15
C ALA A 228 -4.97 1.58 19.04
N VAL A 229 -5.64 0.80 19.89
CA VAL A 229 -5.02 -0.22 20.76
C VAL A 229 -4.35 -1.30 19.91
N GLY A 230 -5.05 -1.84 18.90
CA GLY A 230 -4.49 -2.83 17.98
C GLY A 230 -3.24 -2.34 17.26
N MET A 231 -3.25 -1.08 16.78
CA MET A 231 -2.07 -0.47 16.15
C MET A 231 -0.91 -0.28 17.12
N ALA A 232 -1.17 0.03 18.41
CA ALA A 232 -0.12 0.10 19.42
C ALA A 232 0.56 -1.27 19.61
N PHE A 233 -0.21 -2.36 19.68
CA PHE A 233 0.35 -3.72 19.71
C PHE A 233 1.13 -4.06 18.45
N ALA A 234 0.60 -3.71 17.27
CA ALA A 234 1.29 -3.91 16.00
C ALA A 234 2.66 -3.23 15.97
N LEU A 235 2.70 -1.95 16.34
CA LEU A 235 3.94 -1.16 16.36
C LEU A 235 4.94 -1.67 17.38
N GLY A 236 4.47 -2.04 18.58
CA GLY A 236 5.31 -2.67 19.61
C GLY A 236 5.96 -3.95 19.10
N ALA A 237 5.17 -4.85 18.50
CA ALA A 237 5.65 -6.08 17.91
C ALA A 237 6.61 -5.82 16.74
N PHE A 238 6.30 -4.84 15.87
CA PHE A 238 7.14 -4.47 14.73
C PHE A 238 8.53 -4.00 15.15
N VAL A 239 8.58 -3.10 16.13
CA VAL A 239 9.85 -2.59 16.67
C VAL A 239 10.62 -3.69 17.42
N TYR A 240 9.93 -4.53 18.20
CA TYR A 240 10.55 -5.64 18.89
C TYR A 240 11.11 -6.69 17.93
N GLY A 241 10.30 -7.06 16.90
CA GLY A 241 10.66 -8.07 15.91
C GLY A 241 11.74 -7.65 14.91
N ARG A 242 12.17 -6.39 14.91
CA ARG A 242 13.13 -5.84 13.93
C ARG A 242 14.43 -6.64 13.80
N HIS A 243 14.89 -7.28 14.88
CA HIS A 243 16.12 -8.10 14.89
C HIS A 243 15.99 -9.41 14.11
N LYS A 244 14.78 -9.80 13.73
CA LYS A 244 14.48 -11.00 12.96
C LYS A 244 14.29 -10.73 11.47
N LEU A 245 14.29 -9.46 11.08
CA LEU A 245 14.13 -9.05 9.68
C LEU A 245 15.46 -9.13 8.94
N SER A 246 15.39 -9.30 7.63
CA SER A 246 16.55 -9.29 6.73
C SER A 246 17.13 -7.88 6.59
N ALA A 247 18.37 -7.78 6.10
CA ALA A 247 19.02 -6.50 5.79
C ALA A 247 18.21 -5.66 4.78
N PHE A 248 17.49 -6.33 3.89
CA PHE A 248 16.64 -5.71 2.88
C PHE A 248 15.62 -4.73 3.50
N ALA A 249 14.97 -5.08 4.61
CA ALA A 249 14.01 -4.22 5.28
C ALA A 249 14.59 -2.84 5.68
N PHE A 250 15.89 -2.79 5.94
CA PHE A 250 16.61 -1.60 6.40
C PHE A 250 17.41 -0.90 5.30
N THR A 251 17.21 -1.30 4.04
CA THR A 251 17.90 -0.72 2.89
C THR A 251 16.94 0.18 2.11
N VAL A 252 17.40 1.37 1.72
CA VAL A 252 16.73 2.20 0.72
C VAL A 252 17.15 1.67 -0.65
N PRO A 253 16.26 1.00 -1.40
CA PRO A 253 16.69 0.26 -2.58
C PRO A 253 17.32 1.14 -3.67
N ASN A 254 16.73 2.31 -3.90
CA ASN A 254 17.14 3.23 -4.96
C ASN A 254 17.15 4.68 -4.44
N PRO A 255 18.20 5.11 -3.73
CA PRO A 255 18.26 6.44 -3.13
C PRO A 255 18.12 7.55 -4.17
N ILE A 256 17.28 8.56 -3.86
CA ILE A 256 17.01 9.66 -4.78
C ILE A 256 18.24 10.56 -4.93
N ARG A 257 18.57 10.92 -6.17
CA ARG A 257 19.60 11.91 -6.48
C ARG A 257 19.01 13.34 -6.41
N PRO A 258 19.79 14.36 -6.04
CA PRO A 258 19.26 15.73 -5.95
C PRO A 258 18.59 16.24 -7.23
N GLU A 259 19.10 15.83 -8.39
CA GLU A 259 18.56 16.18 -9.70
C GLU A 259 17.20 15.54 -9.98
N GLU A 260 17.02 14.30 -9.52
CA GLU A 260 15.77 13.55 -9.64
C GLU A 260 14.69 14.09 -8.68
N LEU A 261 15.10 14.56 -7.48
CA LEU A 261 14.19 15.16 -6.51
C LEU A 261 13.46 16.36 -7.12
N ARG A 262 14.18 17.24 -7.81
CA ARG A 262 13.59 18.40 -8.50
C ARG A 262 12.55 17.95 -9.55
N ARG A 263 12.88 16.94 -10.35
CA ARG A 263 11.95 16.38 -11.36
C ARG A 263 10.71 15.76 -10.70
N LEU A 264 10.91 15.02 -9.63
CA LEU A 264 9.81 14.41 -8.88
C LEU A 264 8.89 15.48 -8.28
N LEU A 265 9.45 16.51 -7.64
CA LEU A 265 8.67 17.60 -7.06
C LEU A 265 7.90 18.39 -8.12
N LEU A 266 8.55 18.73 -9.24
CA LEU A 266 7.87 19.43 -10.34
C LEU A 266 6.80 18.56 -11.00
N GLY A 267 7.05 17.26 -11.17
CA GLY A 267 6.07 16.32 -11.69
C GLY A 267 4.86 16.20 -10.76
N THR A 268 5.09 16.04 -9.46
CA THR A 268 4.03 15.99 -8.44
C THR A 268 3.23 17.29 -8.42
N LEU A 269 3.89 18.44 -8.45
CA LEU A 269 3.21 19.73 -8.52
C LEU A 269 2.37 19.85 -9.80
N GLY A 270 2.90 19.43 -10.94
CA GLY A 270 2.16 19.41 -12.21
C GLY A 270 0.91 18.54 -12.15
N VAL A 271 0.99 17.35 -11.54
CA VAL A 271 -0.19 16.48 -11.33
C VAL A 271 -1.20 17.14 -10.40
N LEU A 272 -0.77 17.73 -9.28
CA LEU A 272 -1.66 18.41 -8.35
C LEU A 272 -2.37 19.60 -9.00
N VAL A 273 -1.65 20.38 -9.80
CA VAL A 273 -2.23 21.52 -10.56
C VAL A 273 -3.25 21.01 -11.59
N ALA A 274 -2.92 19.93 -12.32
CA ALA A 274 -3.83 19.34 -13.29
C ALA A 274 -5.12 18.82 -12.64
N VAL A 275 -5.00 18.09 -11.53
CA VAL A 275 -6.16 17.60 -10.76
C VAL A 275 -6.96 18.77 -10.20
N GLY A 276 -6.30 19.79 -9.65
CA GLY A 276 -6.97 21.02 -9.16
C GLY A 276 -7.73 21.75 -10.26
N ALA A 277 -7.17 21.86 -11.46
CA ALA A 277 -7.83 22.44 -12.62
C ALA A 277 -9.07 21.65 -13.06
N VAL A 278 -8.99 20.31 -13.06
CA VAL A 278 -10.14 19.44 -13.36
C VAL A 278 -11.25 19.63 -12.32
N VAL A 279 -10.90 19.65 -11.03
CA VAL A 279 -11.87 19.87 -9.95
C VAL A 279 -12.52 21.25 -10.06
N ALA A 280 -11.74 22.29 -10.34
CA ALA A 280 -12.25 23.67 -10.51
C ALA A 280 -13.19 23.78 -11.72
N ALA A 281 -12.83 23.16 -12.86
CA ALA A 281 -13.68 23.14 -14.04
C ALA A 281 -15.00 22.37 -13.77
N LEU A 282 -14.95 21.24 -13.11
CA LEU A 282 -16.14 20.48 -12.72
C LEU A 282 -17.02 21.29 -11.74
N GLN A 283 -16.42 21.98 -10.77
CA GLN A 283 -17.15 22.82 -9.83
C GLN A 283 -17.89 23.96 -10.54
N ALA A 284 -17.27 24.56 -11.55
CA ALA A 284 -17.90 25.62 -12.35
C ALA A 284 -19.11 25.10 -13.15
N VAL A 285 -19.11 23.83 -13.54
CA VAL A 285 -20.21 23.21 -14.28
C VAL A 285 -21.31 22.68 -13.35
N THR A 286 -20.94 22.00 -12.27
CA THR A 286 -21.89 21.31 -11.39
C THR A 286 -22.53 22.24 -10.34
N GLY A 287 -21.81 23.27 -9.93
CA GLY A 287 -22.22 24.18 -8.85
C GLY A 287 -22.38 23.55 -7.47
N ASN A 288 -22.16 22.23 -7.36
CA ASN A 288 -22.36 21.46 -6.12
C ASN A 288 -21.07 20.68 -5.78
N LEU A 289 -20.51 20.92 -4.59
CA LEU A 289 -19.25 20.34 -4.16
C LEU A 289 -19.31 18.81 -4.10
N VAL A 290 -20.39 18.22 -3.59
CA VAL A 290 -20.54 16.77 -3.47
C VAL A 290 -20.51 16.11 -4.85
N THR A 291 -21.27 16.65 -5.79
CA THR A 291 -21.31 16.18 -7.18
C THR A 291 -19.93 16.35 -7.86
N THR A 292 -19.29 17.50 -7.66
CA THR A 292 -17.94 17.79 -8.20
C THR A 292 -16.94 16.75 -7.72
N VAL A 293 -16.90 16.50 -6.42
CA VAL A 293 -15.94 15.57 -5.82
C VAL A 293 -16.23 14.15 -6.24
N ALA A 294 -17.50 13.73 -6.30
CA ALA A 294 -17.89 12.41 -6.79
C ALA A 294 -17.47 12.21 -8.26
N THR A 295 -17.73 13.20 -9.11
CA THR A 295 -17.38 13.16 -10.55
C THR A 295 -15.86 13.19 -10.75
N ALA A 296 -15.14 14.03 -10.02
CA ALA A 296 -13.68 14.07 -10.05
C ALA A 296 -13.06 12.73 -9.57
N GLY A 297 -13.62 12.14 -8.49
CA GLY A 297 -13.24 10.83 -7.98
C GLY A 297 -13.42 9.70 -8.98
N LEU A 298 -14.32 9.83 -9.95
CA LEU A 298 -14.45 8.90 -11.07
C LEU A 298 -13.49 9.23 -12.22
N LEU A 299 -13.52 10.47 -12.69
CA LEU A 299 -12.83 10.86 -13.93
C LEU A 299 -11.30 10.89 -13.79
N VAL A 300 -10.78 11.35 -12.65
CA VAL A 300 -9.33 11.47 -12.42
C VAL A 300 -8.64 10.10 -12.43
N PRO A 301 -9.09 9.07 -11.67
CA PRO A 301 -8.48 7.75 -11.71
C PRO A 301 -8.59 7.06 -13.07
N VAL A 302 -9.76 7.15 -13.70
CA VAL A 302 -9.97 6.56 -15.04
C VAL A 302 -9.06 7.23 -16.06
N GLY A 303 -8.99 8.56 -16.06
CA GLY A 303 -8.10 9.32 -16.93
C GLY A 303 -6.63 8.99 -16.68
N ALA A 304 -6.21 8.87 -15.43
CA ALA A 304 -4.84 8.48 -15.05
C ALA A 304 -4.50 7.07 -15.53
N ALA A 305 -5.41 6.11 -15.38
CA ALA A 305 -5.21 4.73 -15.87
C ALA A 305 -5.09 4.69 -17.40
N VAL A 306 -5.98 5.37 -18.12
CA VAL A 306 -5.91 5.47 -19.59
C VAL A 306 -4.60 6.13 -20.03
N ALA A 307 -4.21 7.24 -19.40
CA ALA A 307 -2.96 7.93 -19.69
C ALA A 307 -1.76 7.01 -19.46
N TYR A 308 -1.76 6.23 -18.38
CA TYR A 308 -0.69 5.28 -18.06
C TYR A 308 -0.58 4.17 -19.14
N PHE A 309 -1.69 3.56 -19.56
CA PHE A 309 -1.69 2.61 -20.68
C PHE A 309 -1.17 3.24 -21.96
N VAL A 310 -1.60 4.46 -22.30
CA VAL A 310 -1.11 5.17 -23.49
C VAL A 310 0.39 5.40 -23.43
N VAL A 311 0.92 5.82 -22.28
CA VAL A 311 2.36 6.01 -22.07
C VAL A 311 3.11 4.69 -22.24
N MET A 312 2.61 3.59 -21.64
CA MET A 312 3.23 2.26 -21.79
C MET A 312 3.24 1.80 -23.26
N PHE A 313 2.11 1.90 -23.97
CA PHE A 313 2.04 1.51 -25.37
C PHE A 313 2.91 2.35 -26.31
N ARG A 314 3.15 3.63 -25.97
CA ARG A 314 4.00 4.55 -26.75
C ARG A 314 5.47 4.50 -26.35
N SER A 315 5.80 3.89 -25.22
CA SER A 315 7.18 3.84 -24.73
C SER A 315 8.09 3.06 -25.69
N PRO A 316 9.24 3.64 -26.10
CA PRO A 316 10.23 2.92 -26.92
C PRO A 316 10.94 1.81 -26.13
N LYS A 317 10.85 1.83 -24.79
CA LYS A 317 11.43 0.80 -23.90
C LYS A 317 10.62 -0.49 -23.89
N VAL A 318 9.35 -0.45 -24.32
CA VAL A 318 8.44 -1.61 -24.31
C VAL A 318 8.61 -2.38 -25.63
N THR A 319 9.04 -3.62 -25.52
CA THR A 319 9.27 -4.52 -26.65
C THR A 319 7.97 -5.00 -27.29
N THR A 320 8.04 -5.56 -28.48
CA THR A 320 6.85 -6.09 -29.19
C THR A 320 6.15 -7.23 -28.41
N PRO A 321 6.85 -8.22 -27.81
CA PRO A 321 6.21 -9.24 -26.98
C PRO A 321 5.50 -8.64 -25.75
N GLU A 322 6.12 -7.69 -25.08
CA GLU A 322 5.53 -7.01 -23.92
C GLU A 322 4.27 -6.23 -24.28
N ARG A 323 4.22 -5.60 -25.46
CA ARG A 323 2.99 -4.95 -25.95
C ARG A 323 1.85 -5.94 -26.16
N THR A 324 2.16 -7.17 -26.57
CA THR A 324 1.15 -8.23 -26.71
C THR A 324 0.62 -8.65 -25.34
N HIS A 325 1.50 -8.81 -24.34
CA HIS A 325 1.10 -9.09 -22.96
C HIS A 325 0.27 -7.93 -22.36
N LEU A 326 0.65 -6.68 -22.61
CA LEU A 326 -0.13 -5.51 -22.21
C LEU A 326 -1.55 -5.51 -22.80
N ARG A 327 -1.72 -5.88 -24.07
CA ARG A 327 -3.05 -6.00 -24.68
C ARG A 327 -3.87 -7.10 -24.01
N ALA A 328 -3.27 -8.25 -23.71
CA ALA A 328 -3.91 -9.36 -23.00
C ALA A 328 -4.26 -8.99 -21.54
N TYR A 329 -3.51 -8.06 -20.92
CA TYR A 329 -3.76 -7.58 -19.58
C TYR A 329 -5.00 -6.67 -19.47
N ILE A 330 -5.36 -5.93 -20.54
CA ILE A 330 -6.50 -4.99 -20.50
C ILE A 330 -7.83 -5.66 -20.08
N PRO A 331 -8.25 -6.81 -20.66
CA PRO A 331 -9.48 -7.48 -20.21
C PRO A 331 -9.42 -7.92 -18.74
N LEU A 332 -8.26 -8.40 -18.27
CA LEU A 332 -8.07 -8.78 -16.87
C LEU A 332 -8.18 -7.56 -15.95
N TRP A 333 -7.60 -6.44 -16.37
CA TRP A 333 -7.70 -5.17 -15.62
C TRP A 333 -9.15 -4.67 -15.55
N ILE A 334 -9.90 -4.72 -16.67
CA ILE A 334 -11.32 -4.36 -16.68
C ILE A 334 -12.11 -5.28 -15.74
N GLY A 335 -11.86 -6.59 -15.80
CA GLY A 335 -12.49 -7.57 -14.90
C GLY A 335 -12.21 -7.26 -13.42
N ALA A 336 -10.96 -6.92 -13.09
CA ALA A 336 -10.59 -6.52 -11.73
C ALA A 336 -11.29 -5.23 -11.29
N VAL A 337 -11.39 -4.23 -12.16
CA VAL A 337 -12.12 -2.97 -11.88
C VAL A 337 -13.58 -3.26 -11.58
N LEU A 338 -14.27 -4.08 -12.40
CA LEU A 338 -15.66 -4.45 -12.18
C LEU A 338 -15.84 -5.23 -10.88
N PHE A 339 -14.96 -6.18 -10.60
CA PHE A 339 -14.98 -6.95 -9.36
C PHE A 339 -14.87 -6.05 -8.12
N PHE A 340 -13.85 -5.17 -8.10
CA PHE A 340 -13.69 -4.26 -6.96
C PHE A 340 -14.80 -3.24 -6.87
N MET A 341 -15.33 -2.76 -7.99
CA MET A 341 -16.48 -1.83 -8.00
C MET A 341 -17.70 -2.44 -7.30
N ILE A 342 -17.95 -3.73 -7.48
CA ILE A 342 -19.05 -4.44 -6.81
C ILE A 342 -18.71 -4.71 -5.34
N THR A 343 -17.51 -5.24 -5.06
CA THR A 343 -17.08 -5.63 -3.71
C THR A 343 -17.02 -4.43 -2.76
N GLU A 344 -16.57 -3.27 -3.25
CA GLU A 344 -16.46 -2.05 -2.46
C GLU A 344 -17.81 -1.46 -2.04
N GLN A 345 -18.93 -1.86 -2.67
CA GLN A 345 -20.28 -1.46 -2.26
C GLN A 345 -20.69 -2.07 -0.91
N ALA A 346 -20.02 -3.12 -0.44
CA ALA A 346 -20.35 -3.78 0.82
C ALA A 346 -20.34 -2.80 2.02
N ALA A 347 -19.38 -1.85 2.06
CA ALA A 347 -19.32 -0.83 3.11
C ALA A 347 -20.06 0.48 2.74
N GLY A 348 -20.75 0.53 1.62
CA GLY A 348 -21.51 1.68 1.11
C GLY A 348 -22.99 1.34 0.93
N LYS A 349 -23.44 1.27 -0.31
CA LYS A 349 -24.86 1.04 -0.66
C LYS A 349 -25.46 -0.23 -0.05
N MET A 350 -24.70 -1.34 -0.01
CA MET A 350 -25.20 -2.59 0.55
C MET A 350 -25.39 -2.48 2.08
N ALA A 351 -24.51 -1.76 2.76
CA ALA A 351 -24.62 -1.51 4.19
C ALA A 351 -25.90 -0.71 4.51
N THR A 352 -26.14 0.39 3.80
CA THR A 352 -27.36 1.20 4.02
C THR A 352 -28.63 0.45 3.62
N PHE A 353 -28.57 -0.36 2.55
CA PHE A 353 -29.70 -1.21 2.17
C PHE A 353 -30.04 -2.25 3.25
N ALA A 354 -29.02 -2.91 3.80
CA ALA A 354 -29.22 -3.88 4.87
C ALA A 354 -29.82 -3.24 6.12
N ASP A 355 -29.30 -2.07 6.54
CA ASP A 355 -29.77 -1.34 7.71
C ASP A 355 -31.25 -0.88 7.58
N SER A 356 -31.67 -0.49 6.37
CA SER A 356 -33.02 0.06 6.13
C SER A 356 -34.06 -0.98 5.73
N ASN A 357 -33.66 -2.17 5.24
CA ASN A 357 -34.56 -3.16 4.67
C ASN A 357 -34.45 -4.56 5.30
N THR A 358 -33.64 -4.74 6.33
CA THR A 358 -33.50 -6.01 7.04
C THR A 358 -33.84 -5.81 8.50
N ASP A 359 -34.80 -6.60 9.00
CA ASP A 359 -35.14 -6.64 10.41
C ASP A 359 -34.13 -7.55 11.11
N LEU A 360 -33.22 -7.00 11.90
CA LEU A 360 -32.12 -7.70 12.58
C LEU A 360 -32.40 -7.79 14.08
#